data_9aaa590c288f5dc240ee6302b6a3c2b3
#
_entry.id   9aaa590c288f5dc240ee6302b6a3c2b3
#
_cell.length_a   1.000
_cell.length_b   1.000
_cell.length_c   1.000
_cell.angle_alpha   90.00
_cell.angle_beta   90.00
_cell.angle_gamma   90.00
#
_symmetry.space_group_name_H-M   'P 1'
#
loop_
_entity.id
_entity.type
_entity.pdbx_description
1 polymer ?
#
loop_
_entity_poly.entity_id
_entity_poly.type
_entity_poly.pdbx_seq_one_letter_code
_entity_poly.pdbx_strand_id
1 'polypeptide(L)'
;MQTTDTTPNIEASRAAARRQQILIAAAQCFRDHGFHAASIAKISIAAGMSPGHIYHYFENKEAIIAAIVAQDLESLLTLTARLRAACNMRAALIERAAEGVADQLDPVSAALKLEIVAEAARNPRVAQIVREADAACRRELAITIRAIRRVAGHEDSPEAIDAMVEVLACLFEGLRLRTIRHPDLDRQRVAKRIQLAINDLIDQPGD
;
A
#
# COMPACT_ATOMS: atom_id res chain seq x y z
N MET A 1 36.91 -30.83 0.92
CA MET A 1 35.72 -31.13 0.14
C MET A 1 34.54 -30.62 0.97
N GLN A 2 34.16 -29.35 0.75
CA GLN A 2 33.08 -28.68 1.46
C GLN A 2 31.81 -28.82 0.59
N THR A 3 30.86 -29.61 1.04
CA THR A 3 29.50 -29.65 0.51
C THR A 3 28.76 -28.43 1.04
N THR A 4 28.60 -27.39 0.22
CA THR A 4 27.78 -26.23 0.49
C THR A 4 26.32 -26.65 0.54
N ASP A 5 25.73 -26.52 1.72
CA ASP A 5 24.33 -26.78 2.04
C ASP A 5 23.44 -25.73 1.34
N THR A 6 22.98 -26.04 0.12
CA THR A 6 22.18 -25.14 -0.73
C THR A 6 20.66 -25.39 -0.56
N THR A 7 20.28 -26.38 0.23
CA THR A 7 18.90 -26.87 0.38
C THR A 7 17.94 -25.90 1.08
N PRO A 8 18.28 -25.23 2.20
CA PRO A 8 17.33 -24.37 2.94
C PRO A 8 16.89 -23.12 2.16
N ASN A 9 17.73 -22.60 1.27
CA ASN A 9 17.38 -21.40 0.47
C ASN A 9 16.36 -21.71 -0.65
N ILE A 10 16.40 -22.90 -1.23
CA ILE A 10 15.47 -23.32 -2.28
C ILE A 10 14.07 -23.59 -1.71
N GLU A 11 13.98 -24.20 -0.53
CA GLU A 11 12.70 -24.46 0.15
C GLU A 11 12.01 -23.15 0.60
N ALA A 12 12.76 -22.22 1.20
CA ALA A 12 12.26 -20.90 1.58
C ALA A 12 11.76 -20.12 0.36
N SER A 13 12.49 -20.16 -0.75
CA SER A 13 12.09 -19.52 -2.01
C SER A 13 10.80 -20.14 -2.58
N ARG A 14 10.66 -21.45 -2.54
CA ARG A 14 9.44 -22.15 -2.98
C ARG A 14 8.24 -21.82 -2.10
N ALA A 15 8.43 -21.77 -0.78
CA ALA A 15 7.37 -21.40 0.16
C ALA A 15 6.91 -19.96 -0.07
N ALA A 16 7.84 -19.01 -0.27
CA ALA A 16 7.53 -17.61 -0.61
C ALA A 16 6.75 -17.52 -1.92
N ALA A 17 7.17 -18.22 -2.97
CA ALA A 17 6.46 -18.26 -4.26
C ALA A 17 5.05 -18.81 -4.12
N ARG A 18 4.84 -19.88 -3.34
CA ARG A 18 3.51 -20.45 -3.07
C ARG A 18 2.64 -19.48 -2.28
N ARG A 19 3.20 -18.84 -1.25
CA ARG A 19 2.51 -17.82 -0.48
C ARG A 19 2.05 -16.66 -1.39
N GLN A 20 2.91 -16.18 -2.27
CA GLN A 20 2.57 -15.12 -3.23
C GLN A 20 1.47 -15.56 -4.21
N GLN A 21 1.52 -16.79 -4.71
CA GLN A 21 0.47 -17.35 -5.59
C GLN A 21 -0.90 -17.33 -4.91
N ILE A 22 -0.97 -17.66 -3.61
CA ILE A 22 -2.21 -17.59 -2.83
C ILE A 22 -2.70 -16.14 -2.69
N LEU A 23 -1.81 -15.19 -2.40
CA LEU A 23 -2.18 -13.78 -2.25
C LEU A 23 -2.75 -13.19 -3.56
N ILE A 24 -2.15 -13.52 -4.71
CA ILE A 24 -2.64 -13.08 -6.03
C ILE A 24 -4.05 -13.66 -6.29
N ALA A 25 -4.25 -14.94 -6.06
CA ALA A 25 -5.55 -15.60 -6.26
C ALA A 25 -6.62 -15.05 -5.31
N ALA A 26 -6.27 -14.82 -4.04
CA ALA A 26 -7.17 -14.24 -3.06
C ALA A 26 -7.55 -12.80 -3.41
N ALA A 27 -6.59 -11.97 -3.81
CA ALA A 27 -6.82 -10.60 -4.26
C ALA A 27 -7.82 -10.57 -5.44
N GLN A 28 -7.68 -11.47 -6.41
CA GLN A 28 -8.63 -11.62 -7.49
C GLN A 28 -10.03 -12.01 -6.99
N CYS A 29 -10.12 -13.04 -6.14
CA CYS A 29 -11.40 -13.50 -5.58
C CYS A 29 -12.10 -12.40 -4.76
N PHE A 30 -11.35 -11.60 -3.99
CA PHE A 30 -11.91 -10.49 -3.21
C PHE A 30 -12.47 -9.39 -4.12
N ARG A 31 -11.77 -9.05 -5.21
CA ARG A 31 -12.28 -8.07 -6.20
C ARG A 31 -13.53 -8.55 -6.91
N ASP A 32 -13.53 -9.81 -7.37
CA ASP A 32 -14.56 -10.31 -8.25
C ASP A 32 -15.84 -10.69 -7.51
N HIS A 33 -15.73 -11.07 -6.23
CA HIS A 33 -16.85 -11.62 -5.45
C HIS A 33 -17.10 -10.92 -4.11
N GLY A 34 -16.22 -10.00 -3.69
CA GLY A 34 -16.22 -9.45 -2.34
C GLY A 34 -15.67 -10.44 -1.29
N PHE A 35 -15.30 -9.91 -0.13
CA PHE A 35 -14.66 -10.70 0.93
C PHE A 35 -15.52 -11.88 1.40
N HIS A 36 -16.83 -11.66 1.60
CA HIS A 36 -17.72 -12.71 2.15
C HIS A 36 -17.93 -13.87 1.18
N ALA A 37 -18.12 -13.60 -0.10
CA ALA A 37 -18.37 -14.62 -1.11
C ALA A 37 -17.09 -15.30 -1.64
N ALA A 38 -15.91 -14.73 -1.37
CA ALA A 38 -14.61 -15.34 -1.64
C ALA A 38 -14.29 -16.39 -0.56
N SER A 39 -14.71 -17.62 -0.76
CA SER A 39 -14.40 -18.72 0.16
C SER A 39 -12.98 -19.25 -0.07
N ILE A 40 -12.40 -19.94 0.95
CA ILE A 40 -11.12 -20.63 0.80
C ILE A 40 -11.15 -21.64 -0.35
N ALA A 41 -12.30 -22.29 -0.58
CA ALA A 41 -12.47 -23.20 -1.72
C ALA A 41 -12.34 -22.47 -3.07
N LYS A 42 -12.93 -21.28 -3.23
CA LYS A 42 -12.76 -20.47 -4.45
C LYS A 42 -11.30 -20.01 -4.62
N ILE A 43 -10.68 -19.53 -3.54
CA ILE A 43 -9.28 -19.11 -3.56
C ILE A 43 -8.37 -20.29 -3.93
N SER A 44 -8.62 -21.49 -3.42
CA SER A 44 -7.83 -22.67 -3.73
C SER A 44 -7.93 -23.08 -5.21
N ILE A 45 -9.13 -23.00 -5.79
CA ILE A 45 -9.34 -23.22 -7.23
C ILE A 45 -8.57 -22.19 -8.06
N ALA A 46 -8.71 -20.91 -7.73
CA ALA A 46 -8.00 -19.82 -8.42
C ALA A 46 -6.47 -19.91 -8.28
N ALA A 47 -5.98 -20.39 -7.12
CA ALA A 47 -4.57 -20.63 -6.87
C ALA A 47 -4.02 -21.93 -7.49
N GLY A 48 -4.87 -22.82 -8.01
CA GLY A 48 -4.46 -24.14 -8.47
C GLY A 48 -3.91 -25.03 -7.34
N MET A 49 -4.49 -24.92 -6.12
CA MET A 49 -4.04 -25.63 -4.92
C MET A 49 -5.24 -26.28 -4.20
N SER A 50 -4.97 -27.23 -3.30
CA SER A 50 -6.02 -27.77 -2.42
C SER A 50 -6.34 -26.78 -1.27
N PRO A 51 -7.56 -26.79 -0.69
CA PRO A 51 -7.87 -26.01 0.49
C PRO A 51 -6.91 -26.27 1.67
N GLY A 52 -6.52 -27.52 1.91
CA GLY A 52 -5.55 -27.88 2.94
C GLY A 52 -4.19 -27.21 2.73
N HIS A 53 -3.78 -27.04 1.47
CA HIS A 53 -2.55 -26.34 1.14
C HIS A 53 -2.64 -24.82 1.44
N ILE A 54 -3.82 -24.21 1.24
CA ILE A 54 -4.05 -22.82 1.64
C ILE A 54 -3.92 -22.66 3.16
N TYR A 55 -4.59 -23.55 3.94
CA TYR A 55 -4.54 -23.53 5.40
C TYR A 55 -3.13 -23.77 5.98
N HIS A 56 -2.23 -24.37 5.24
CA HIS A 56 -0.82 -24.48 5.63
C HIS A 56 -0.12 -23.12 5.68
N TYR A 57 -0.54 -22.14 4.85
CA TYR A 57 0.06 -20.80 4.77
C TYR A 57 -0.74 -19.73 5.50
N PHE A 58 -2.06 -19.86 5.57
CA PHE A 58 -2.96 -18.87 6.12
C PHE A 58 -4.08 -19.53 6.92
N GLU A 59 -4.19 -19.18 8.18
CA GLU A 59 -5.19 -19.73 9.10
C GLU A 59 -6.63 -19.43 8.65
N ASN A 60 -6.87 -18.24 8.12
CA ASN A 60 -8.16 -17.73 7.70
C ASN A 60 -8.04 -16.65 6.64
N LYS A 61 -9.17 -16.11 6.16
CA LYS A 61 -9.20 -15.04 5.15
C LYS A 61 -8.64 -13.72 5.68
N GLU A 62 -8.84 -13.42 6.94
CA GLU A 62 -8.30 -12.23 7.60
C GLU A 62 -6.77 -12.26 7.62
N ALA A 63 -6.15 -13.42 7.82
CA ALA A 63 -4.70 -13.59 7.70
C ALA A 63 -4.18 -13.34 6.27
N ILE A 64 -4.98 -13.67 5.25
CA ILE A 64 -4.67 -13.35 3.85
C ILE A 64 -4.73 -11.82 3.63
N ILE A 65 -5.79 -11.15 4.12
CA ILE A 65 -5.88 -9.67 4.06
C ILE A 65 -4.68 -9.04 4.78
N ALA A 66 -4.36 -9.50 5.99
CA ALA A 66 -3.22 -8.99 6.74
C ALA A 66 -1.92 -9.07 5.93
N ALA A 67 -1.71 -10.17 5.21
CA ALA A 67 -0.55 -10.34 4.36
C ALA A 67 -0.56 -9.42 3.12
N ILE A 68 -1.72 -9.17 2.51
CA ILE A 68 -1.87 -8.21 1.40
C ILE A 68 -1.55 -6.79 1.90
N VAL A 69 -2.14 -6.38 3.02
CA VAL A 69 -1.91 -5.06 3.64
C VAL A 69 -0.45 -4.89 4.06
N ALA A 70 0.18 -5.95 4.58
CA ALA A 70 1.59 -5.93 4.95
C ALA A 70 2.52 -5.72 3.73
N GLN A 71 2.21 -6.27 2.55
CA GLN A 71 2.97 -6.01 1.32
C GLN A 71 2.86 -4.54 0.87
N ASP A 72 1.68 -3.95 0.97
CA ASP A 72 1.48 -2.53 0.66
C ASP A 72 2.30 -1.65 1.63
N LEU A 73 2.29 -1.97 2.92
CA LEU A 73 3.08 -1.27 3.93
C LEU A 73 4.59 -1.41 3.66
N GLU A 74 5.09 -2.61 3.38
CA GLU A 74 6.50 -2.86 3.05
C GLU A 74 6.96 -2.05 1.83
N SER A 75 6.09 -1.95 0.82
CA SER A 75 6.34 -1.14 -0.37
C SER A 75 6.49 0.35 -0.01
N LEU A 76 5.63 0.87 0.86
CA LEU A 76 5.73 2.25 1.35
C LEU A 76 6.97 2.48 2.20
N LEU A 77 7.30 1.57 3.12
CA LEU A 77 8.51 1.66 3.96
C LEU A 77 9.77 1.71 3.11
N THR A 78 9.83 0.87 2.08
CA THR A 78 10.93 0.86 1.10
C THR A 78 11.00 2.18 0.35
N LEU A 79 9.87 2.71 -0.10
CA LEU A 79 9.79 4.01 -0.77
C LEU A 79 10.30 5.13 0.12
N THR A 80 9.76 5.28 1.33
CA THR A 80 10.15 6.36 2.24
C THR A 80 11.62 6.29 2.63
N ALA A 81 12.19 5.09 2.79
CA ALA A 81 13.61 4.90 3.00
C ALA A 81 14.46 5.39 1.81
N ARG A 82 14.04 5.08 0.57
CA ARG A 82 14.70 5.57 -0.65
C ARG A 82 14.62 7.09 -0.77
N LEU A 83 13.48 7.69 -0.46
CA LEU A 83 13.32 9.14 -0.47
C LEU A 83 14.29 9.81 0.52
N ARG A 84 14.42 9.28 1.74
CA ARG A 84 15.34 9.80 2.75
C ARG A 84 16.81 9.60 2.40
N ALA A 85 17.15 8.63 1.57
CA ALA A 85 18.51 8.38 1.09
C ALA A 85 18.87 9.21 -0.15
N ALA A 86 17.91 9.90 -0.79
CA ALA A 86 18.16 10.70 -1.98
C ALA A 86 18.93 11.99 -1.65
N CYS A 87 19.84 12.40 -2.53
CA CYS A 87 20.59 13.67 -2.39
C CYS A 87 19.67 14.89 -2.36
N ASN A 88 18.52 14.83 -3.06
CA ASN A 88 17.45 15.83 -3.03
C ASN A 88 16.12 15.12 -2.73
N MET A 89 15.80 15.01 -1.45
CA MET A 89 14.59 14.34 -0.98
C MET A 89 13.31 14.96 -1.55
N ARG A 90 13.26 16.30 -1.66
CA ARG A 90 12.09 17.01 -2.20
C ARG A 90 11.88 16.67 -3.67
N ALA A 91 12.90 16.77 -4.51
CA ALA A 91 12.79 16.43 -5.92
C ALA A 91 12.37 14.98 -6.11
N ALA A 92 12.96 14.05 -5.36
CA ALA A 92 12.60 12.63 -5.36
C ALA A 92 11.13 12.39 -4.96
N LEU A 93 10.62 13.12 -3.95
CA LEU A 93 9.21 13.02 -3.53
C LEU A 93 8.26 13.50 -4.64
N ILE A 94 8.55 14.65 -5.27
CA ILE A 94 7.71 15.21 -6.33
C ILE A 94 7.71 14.29 -7.57
N GLU A 95 8.85 13.74 -7.94
CA GLU A 95 8.95 12.78 -9.04
C GLU A 95 8.14 11.51 -8.73
N ARG A 96 8.32 10.94 -7.54
CA ARG A 96 7.60 9.74 -7.11
C ARG A 96 6.09 9.96 -6.93
N ALA A 97 5.66 11.19 -6.64
CA ALA A 97 4.23 11.50 -6.54
C ALA A 97 3.47 11.21 -7.85
N ALA A 98 4.08 11.44 -9.03
CA ALA A 98 3.46 11.10 -10.31
C ALA A 98 3.25 9.59 -10.48
N GLU A 99 4.24 8.79 -10.11
CA GLU A 99 4.13 7.32 -10.12
C GLU A 99 3.06 6.87 -9.11
N GLY A 100 3.06 7.45 -7.90
CA GLY A 100 2.06 7.19 -6.88
C GLY A 100 0.63 7.48 -7.37
N VAL A 101 0.43 8.56 -8.13
CA VAL A 101 -0.87 8.83 -8.76
C VAL A 101 -1.26 7.74 -9.76
N ALA A 102 -0.32 7.29 -10.60
CA ALA A 102 -0.56 6.23 -11.56
C ALA A 102 -0.96 4.91 -10.86
N ASP A 103 -0.27 4.56 -9.76
CA ASP A 103 -0.56 3.38 -8.94
C ASP A 103 -1.96 3.45 -8.31
N GLN A 104 -2.39 4.64 -7.83
CA GLN A 104 -3.73 4.81 -7.24
C GLN A 104 -4.85 4.84 -8.30
N LEU A 105 -4.53 5.20 -9.53
CA LEU A 105 -5.47 5.20 -10.66
C LEU A 105 -5.51 3.86 -11.42
N ASP A 106 -4.82 2.82 -10.94
CA ASP A 106 -5.01 1.46 -11.44
C ASP A 106 -6.35 0.87 -10.95
N PRO A 107 -7.31 0.55 -11.85
CA PRO A 107 -8.64 0.08 -11.43
C PRO A 107 -8.59 -1.24 -10.64
N VAL A 108 -7.62 -2.09 -10.96
CA VAL A 108 -7.48 -3.42 -10.33
C VAL A 108 -7.02 -3.25 -8.88
N SER A 109 -6.01 -2.43 -8.64
CA SER A 109 -5.53 -2.11 -7.30
C SER A 109 -6.57 -1.34 -6.50
N ALA A 110 -7.22 -0.35 -7.10
CA ALA A 110 -8.26 0.46 -6.45
C ALA A 110 -9.43 -0.39 -5.97
N ALA A 111 -9.94 -1.32 -6.80
CA ALA A 111 -11.06 -2.19 -6.43
C ALA A 111 -10.72 -3.07 -5.22
N LEU A 112 -9.52 -3.65 -5.17
CA LEU A 112 -9.08 -4.46 -4.02
C LEU A 112 -8.99 -3.63 -2.74
N LYS A 113 -8.37 -2.45 -2.80
CA LYS A 113 -8.19 -1.57 -1.64
C LYS A 113 -9.52 -1.06 -1.10
N LEU A 114 -10.46 -0.74 -1.97
CA LEU A 114 -11.82 -0.35 -1.58
C LEU A 114 -12.59 -1.50 -0.93
N GLU A 115 -12.45 -2.74 -1.43
CA GLU A 115 -13.06 -3.91 -0.81
C GLU A 115 -12.51 -4.18 0.59
N ILE A 116 -11.18 -4.05 0.78
CA ILE A 116 -10.56 -4.20 2.10
C ILE A 116 -11.09 -3.13 3.08
N VAL A 117 -11.18 -1.87 2.66
CA VAL A 117 -11.72 -0.78 3.50
C VAL A 117 -13.21 -0.99 3.79
N ALA A 118 -14.00 -1.42 2.79
CA ALA A 118 -15.41 -1.75 2.98
C ALA A 118 -15.60 -2.92 3.97
N GLU A 119 -14.73 -3.92 3.93
CA GLU A 119 -14.75 -5.00 4.93
C GLU A 119 -14.34 -4.49 6.31
N ALA A 120 -13.33 -3.62 6.41
CA ALA A 120 -12.90 -3.02 7.68
C ALA A 120 -14.05 -2.25 8.39
N ALA A 121 -14.99 -1.67 7.64
CA ALA A 121 -16.14 -0.97 8.22
C ALA A 121 -17.09 -1.88 9.02
N ARG A 122 -17.06 -3.21 8.81
CA ARG A 122 -17.97 -4.19 9.43
C ARG A 122 -17.27 -5.35 10.14
N ASN A 123 -15.97 -5.53 9.92
CA ASN A 123 -15.18 -6.61 10.51
C ASN A 123 -14.10 -6.02 11.42
N PRO A 124 -14.24 -6.10 12.77
CA PRO A 124 -13.29 -5.51 13.69
C PRO A 124 -11.85 -6.00 13.56
N ARG A 125 -11.64 -7.26 13.14
CA ARG A 125 -10.29 -7.81 12.92
C ARG A 125 -9.63 -7.16 11.71
N VAL A 126 -10.36 -7.02 10.60
CA VAL A 126 -9.87 -6.34 9.40
C VAL A 126 -9.67 -4.85 9.69
N ALA A 127 -10.58 -4.22 10.45
CA ALA A 127 -10.42 -2.83 10.87
C ALA A 127 -9.14 -2.60 11.67
N GLN A 128 -8.78 -3.52 12.57
CA GLN A 128 -7.54 -3.42 13.33
C GLN A 128 -6.31 -3.51 12.42
N ILE A 129 -6.27 -4.49 11.50
CA ILE A 129 -5.18 -4.66 10.53
C ILE A 129 -4.98 -3.39 9.70
N VAL A 130 -6.06 -2.82 9.17
CA VAL A 130 -6.00 -1.61 8.33
C VAL A 130 -5.51 -0.42 9.16
N ARG A 131 -6.03 -0.21 10.38
CA ARG A 131 -5.62 0.91 11.25
C ARG A 131 -4.16 0.83 11.69
N GLU A 132 -3.66 -0.36 12.00
CA GLU A 132 -2.26 -0.55 12.38
C GLU A 132 -1.32 -0.25 11.21
N ALA A 133 -1.65 -0.71 10.01
CA ALA A 133 -0.89 -0.43 8.80
C ALA A 133 -0.94 1.07 8.44
N ASP A 134 -2.10 1.70 8.51
CA ASP A 134 -2.27 3.14 8.28
C ASP A 134 -1.44 3.97 9.26
N ALA A 135 -1.51 3.66 10.56
CA ALA A 135 -0.70 4.35 11.57
C ALA A 135 0.80 4.20 11.31
N ALA A 136 1.26 3.05 10.82
CA ALA A 136 2.66 2.84 10.43
C ALA A 136 3.01 3.67 9.19
N CYS A 137 2.15 3.70 8.16
CA CYS A 137 2.31 4.52 6.96
C CYS A 137 2.43 6.00 7.31
N ARG A 138 1.51 6.52 8.13
CA ARG A 138 1.50 7.94 8.55
C ARG A 138 2.76 8.32 9.31
N ARG A 139 3.23 7.48 10.24
CA ARG A 139 4.49 7.72 10.95
C ARG A 139 5.68 7.86 10.01
N GLU A 140 5.82 6.97 9.04
CA GLU A 140 6.95 7.01 8.11
C GLU A 140 6.88 8.21 7.15
N LEU A 141 5.69 8.57 6.69
CA LEU A 141 5.47 9.77 5.90
C LEU A 141 5.78 11.03 6.71
N ALA A 142 5.33 11.12 7.97
CA ALA A 142 5.62 12.25 8.86
C ALA A 142 7.14 12.44 9.07
N ILE A 143 7.87 11.35 9.30
CA ILE A 143 9.35 11.40 9.41
C ILE A 143 9.97 11.95 8.12
N THR A 144 9.49 11.49 6.97
CA THR A 144 10.03 11.88 5.66
C THR A 144 9.71 13.35 5.35
N ILE A 145 8.46 13.79 5.54
CA ILE A 145 8.04 15.18 5.31
C ILE A 145 8.80 16.14 6.24
N ARG A 146 8.91 15.80 7.53
CA ARG A 146 9.68 16.60 8.49
C ARG A 146 11.14 16.73 8.08
N ALA A 147 11.76 15.66 7.57
CA ALA A 147 13.14 15.72 7.08
C ALA A 147 13.28 16.65 5.88
N ILE A 148 12.36 16.60 4.91
CA ILE A 148 12.35 17.47 3.73
C ILE A 148 12.19 18.94 4.13
N ARG A 149 11.23 19.24 5.01
CA ARG A 149 10.92 20.60 5.44
C ARG A 149 12.04 21.21 6.29
N ARG A 150 12.67 20.41 7.15
CA ARG A 150 13.84 20.85 7.93
C ARG A 150 15.00 21.26 7.04
N VAL A 151 15.27 20.53 5.94
CA VAL A 151 16.31 20.91 4.95
C VAL A 151 15.96 22.25 4.25
N ALA A 152 14.66 22.54 4.09
CA ALA A 152 14.18 23.81 3.56
C ALA A 152 14.13 24.96 4.59
N GLY A 153 14.51 24.69 5.87
CA GLY A 153 14.56 25.71 6.93
C GLY A 153 13.26 25.90 7.69
N HIS A 154 12.29 24.98 7.56
CA HIS A 154 11.03 25.02 8.32
C HIS A 154 11.18 24.31 9.68
N GLU A 155 10.62 24.93 10.72
CA GLU A 155 10.46 24.34 12.04
C GLU A 155 8.95 24.16 12.30
N ASP A 156 8.45 22.94 12.01
CA ASP A 156 7.04 22.63 12.11
C ASP A 156 6.71 21.95 13.44
N SER A 157 5.53 22.22 13.98
CA SER A 157 4.96 21.43 15.07
C SER A 157 4.64 20.00 14.62
N PRO A 158 4.58 19.03 15.54
CA PRO A 158 4.11 17.68 15.21
C PRO A 158 2.73 17.70 14.55
N GLU A 159 1.84 18.53 15.04
CA GLU A 159 0.45 18.67 14.60
C GLU A 159 0.36 19.20 13.15
N ALA A 160 1.22 20.15 12.79
CA ALA A 160 1.30 20.68 11.41
C ALA A 160 1.76 19.58 10.43
N ILE A 161 2.77 18.80 10.80
CA ILE A 161 3.23 17.66 9.99
C ILE A 161 2.14 16.58 9.87
N ASP A 162 1.44 16.26 10.94
CA ASP A 162 0.36 15.27 10.93
C ASP A 162 -0.79 15.73 10.02
N ALA A 163 -1.15 17.01 10.05
CA ALA A 163 -2.16 17.58 9.14
C ALA A 163 -1.73 17.48 7.67
N MET A 164 -0.46 17.73 7.34
CA MET A 164 0.06 17.54 5.98
C MET A 164 -0.03 16.09 5.53
N VAL A 165 0.30 15.14 6.41
CA VAL A 165 0.18 13.70 6.13
C VAL A 165 -1.27 13.32 5.85
N GLU A 166 -2.24 13.81 6.65
CA GLU A 166 -3.67 13.55 6.42
C GLU A 166 -4.15 14.12 5.09
N VAL A 167 -3.72 15.32 4.70
CA VAL A 167 -4.06 15.90 3.38
C VAL A 167 -3.51 15.02 2.26
N LEU A 168 -2.27 14.54 2.36
CA LEU A 168 -1.69 13.63 1.37
C LEU A 168 -2.46 12.30 1.32
N ALA A 169 -2.80 11.73 2.46
CA ALA A 169 -3.62 10.51 2.51
C ALA A 169 -4.95 10.71 1.80
N CYS A 170 -5.69 11.78 2.10
CA CYS A 170 -6.95 12.12 1.45
C CYS A 170 -6.80 12.28 -0.07
N LEU A 171 -5.74 12.92 -0.56
CA LEU A 171 -5.49 13.10 -1.98
C LEU A 171 -5.30 11.75 -2.70
N PHE A 172 -4.45 10.87 -2.15
CA PHE A 172 -4.17 9.58 -2.77
C PHE A 172 -5.34 8.60 -2.63
N GLU A 173 -6.05 8.59 -1.51
CA GLU A 173 -7.24 7.75 -1.32
C GLU A 173 -8.40 8.20 -2.20
N GLY A 174 -8.59 9.50 -2.36
CA GLY A 174 -9.59 10.06 -3.26
C GLY A 174 -9.41 9.62 -4.72
N LEU A 175 -8.17 9.41 -5.19
CA LEU A 175 -7.88 8.92 -6.54
C LEU A 175 -8.48 7.54 -6.80
N ARG A 176 -8.46 6.64 -5.82
CA ARG A 176 -9.04 5.29 -5.94
C ARG A 176 -10.54 5.36 -6.24
N LEU A 177 -11.26 6.23 -5.55
CA LEU A 177 -12.68 6.47 -5.81
C LEU A 177 -12.90 7.11 -7.18
N ARG A 178 -12.02 8.03 -7.59
CA ARG A 178 -12.12 8.71 -8.88
C ARG A 178 -11.93 7.76 -10.04
N THR A 179 -11.00 6.80 -9.95
CA THR A 179 -10.78 5.82 -11.04
C THR A 179 -12.01 4.95 -11.33
N ILE A 180 -12.85 4.68 -10.31
CA ILE A 180 -14.10 3.94 -10.48
C ILE A 180 -15.23 4.84 -10.98
N ARG A 181 -15.36 6.07 -10.43
CA ARG A 181 -16.44 7.00 -10.77
C ARG A 181 -16.23 7.73 -12.10
N HIS A 182 -15.00 7.82 -12.56
CA HIS A 182 -14.62 8.53 -13.77
C HIS A 182 -13.48 7.78 -14.48
N PRO A 183 -13.78 6.65 -15.15
CA PRO A 183 -12.78 5.78 -15.77
C PRO A 183 -11.97 6.48 -16.87
N ASP A 184 -12.55 7.48 -17.54
CA ASP A 184 -11.93 8.27 -18.60
C ASP A 184 -11.10 9.46 -18.08
N LEU A 185 -10.77 9.49 -16.78
CA LEU A 185 -9.99 10.55 -16.16
C LEU A 185 -8.63 10.70 -16.86
N ASP A 186 -8.28 11.92 -17.26
CA ASP A 186 -6.95 12.24 -17.79
C ASP A 186 -5.90 12.12 -16.67
N ARG A 187 -5.30 10.93 -16.61
CA ARG A 187 -4.34 10.54 -15.54
C ARG A 187 -3.11 11.44 -15.53
N GLN A 188 -2.60 11.83 -16.71
CA GLN A 188 -1.40 12.66 -16.81
C GLN A 188 -1.66 14.07 -16.31
N ARG A 189 -2.80 14.65 -16.69
CA ARG A 189 -3.20 15.98 -16.22
C ARG A 189 -3.42 16.01 -14.71
N VAL A 190 -4.07 14.97 -14.17
CA VAL A 190 -4.30 14.85 -12.72
C VAL A 190 -2.98 14.67 -11.98
N ALA A 191 -2.08 13.80 -12.44
CA ALA A 191 -0.77 13.60 -11.84
C ALA A 191 0.01 14.93 -11.74
N LYS A 192 0.06 15.72 -12.83
CA LYS A 192 0.71 17.01 -12.84
C LYS A 192 0.12 17.99 -11.83
N ARG A 193 -1.22 18.01 -11.67
CA ARG A 193 -1.88 18.89 -10.69
C ARG A 193 -1.62 18.46 -9.27
N ILE A 194 -1.60 17.17 -9.00
CA ILE A 194 -1.27 16.63 -7.67
C ILE A 194 0.19 16.92 -7.32
N GLN A 195 1.12 16.77 -8.26
CA GLN A 195 2.51 17.16 -8.02
C GLN A 195 2.64 18.63 -7.60
N LEU A 196 1.93 19.54 -8.27
CA LEU A 196 1.90 20.95 -7.88
C LEU A 196 1.30 21.14 -6.49
N ALA A 197 0.18 20.49 -6.19
CA ALA A 197 -0.46 20.58 -4.88
C ALA A 197 0.44 20.03 -3.74
N ILE A 198 1.16 18.93 -3.98
CA ILE A 198 2.13 18.38 -3.02
C ILE A 198 3.29 19.36 -2.82
N ASN A 199 3.80 19.92 -3.91
CA ASN A 199 4.87 20.91 -3.84
C ASN A 199 4.45 22.13 -3.02
N ASP A 200 3.26 22.69 -3.30
CA ASP A 200 2.71 23.81 -2.57
C ASP A 200 2.49 23.49 -1.09
N LEU A 201 1.95 22.30 -0.79
CA LEU A 201 1.75 21.85 0.59
C LEU A 201 3.06 21.76 1.39
N ILE A 202 4.14 21.35 0.73
CA ILE A 202 5.46 21.22 1.37
C ILE A 202 6.11 22.60 1.57
N ASP A 203 5.79 23.60 0.73
CA ASP A 203 6.37 24.93 0.78
C ASP A 203 5.61 25.92 1.67
N GLN A 204 4.37 25.61 2.06
CA GLN A 204 3.61 26.49 2.94
C GLN A 204 4.33 26.68 4.28
N PRO A 205 4.38 27.90 4.83
CA PRO A 205 4.87 28.10 6.18
C PRO A 205 4.07 27.22 7.16
N GLY A 206 4.74 26.64 8.14
CA GLY A 206 4.09 25.93 9.24
C GLY A 206 3.35 26.93 10.12
N ASP A 207 2.22 26.48 10.68
CA ASP A 207 1.48 27.22 11.72
C ASP A 207 2.24 27.23 13.04
#